data_8d4385088612fd6e7618f3f1df2e8578
#
_entry.id   8d4385088612fd6e7618f3f1df2e8578
#
_cell.length_a   1.000
_cell.length_b   1.000
_cell.length_c   1.000
_cell.angle_alpha   90.00
_cell.angle_beta   90.00
_cell.angle_gamma   90.00
#
_symmetry.space_group_name_H-M   'P 1'
#
loop_
_entity.id
_entity.type
_entity.pdbx_description
1 polymer ?
#
loop_
_entity_poly.entity_id
_entity_poly.type
_entity_poly.pdbx_seq_one_letter_code
_entity_poly.pdbx_strand_id
1 'polypeptide(L)'
;MITIVVPLDGSKLSEGDLPYVENLASRLHAEVYLIQVLDTGLSTADVFIVPRSAQDDQRNAEEYLSGLASAWQAKDIDTNWEVLYGAPAASIVNCARVHKAFMVAMSTHGRSGVSRMVFGSVADQVMREACIPVMLVRPKEETP
;
A
#
# COMPACT_ATOMS: atom_id res chain seq x y z
N MET A 1 10.94 6.73 -16.24
CA MET A 1 11.25 6.30 -14.85
C MET A 1 10.27 5.22 -14.45
N ILE A 2 10.77 4.17 -13.82
CA ILE A 2 9.92 3.08 -13.34
C ILE A 2 9.27 3.52 -12.02
N THR A 3 7.96 3.39 -11.93
CA THR A 3 7.19 3.72 -10.74
C THR A 3 6.59 2.45 -10.14
N ILE A 4 6.77 2.26 -8.84
CA ILE A 4 6.26 1.12 -8.09
C ILE A 4 5.26 1.63 -7.06
N VAL A 5 4.02 1.14 -7.10
CA VAL A 5 3.00 1.46 -6.10
C VAL A 5 3.01 0.38 -5.02
N VAL A 6 3.08 0.79 -3.77
CA VAL A 6 3.20 -0.11 -2.62
C VAL A 6 2.10 0.18 -1.61
N PRO A 7 1.01 -0.60 -1.62
CA PRO A 7 -0.05 -0.46 -0.63
C PRO A 7 0.38 -1.01 0.73
N LEU A 8 0.04 -0.27 1.78
CA LEU A 8 0.32 -0.62 3.16
C LEU A 8 -0.94 -0.36 4.00
N ASP A 9 -1.07 -1.04 5.12
CA ASP A 9 -2.20 -0.83 6.03
C ASP A 9 -1.78 -0.51 7.47
N GLY A 10 -0.49 -0.23 7.67
CA GLY A 10 0.06 0.06 8.99
C GLY A 10 0.48 -1.16 9.78
N SER A 11 0.19 -2.37 9.29
CA SER A 11 0.58 -3.61 9.96
C SER A 11 1.96 -4.09 9.52
N LYS A 12 2.62 -4.85 10.39
CA LYS A 12 3.89 -5.49 10.04
C LYS A 12 3.74 -6.50 8.91
N LEU A 13 2.60 -7.18 8.81
CA LEU A 13 2.34 -8.14 7.74
C LEU A 13 2.33 -7.45 6.38
N SER A 14 1.73 -6.25 6.28
CA SER A 14 1.73 -5.51 5.02
C SER A 14 3.12 -5.04 4.62
N GLU A 15 4.05 -4.96 5.55
CA GLU A 15 5.44 -4.54 5.31
C GLU A 15 6.35 -5.68 4.85
N GLY A 16 5.81 -6.88 4.70
CA GLY A 16 6.63 -8.05 4.35
C GLY A 16 7.35 -7.93 3.01
N ASP A 17 6.83 -7.13 2.10
CA ASP A 17 7.45 -6.90 0.80
C ASP A 17 8.47 -5.74 0.79
N LEU A 18 8.51 -4.92 1.84
CA LEU A 18 9.35 -3.71 1.84
C LEU A 18 10.83 -3.98 1.59
N PRO A 19 11.47 -4.99 2.19
CA PRO A 19 12.88 -5.26 1.88
C PRO A 19 13.13 -5.56 0.40
N TYR A 20 12.18 -6.25 -0.25
CA TYR A 20 12.29 -6.57 -1.67
C TYR A 20 12.07 -5.34 -2.55
N VAL A 21 11.09 -4.51 -2.20
CA VAL A 21 10.82 -3.27 -2.91
C VAL A 21 12.00 -2.31 -2.80
N GLU A 22 12.55 -2.17 -1.60
CA GLU A 22 13.72 -1.33 -1.35
C GLU A 22 14.88 -1.74 -2.24
N ASN A 23 15.16 -3.03 -2.32
CA ASN A 23 16.23 -3.58 -3.15
C ASN A 23 15.97 -3.31 -4.63
N LEU A 24 14.74 -3.58 -5.11
CA LEU A 24 14.37 -3.33 -6.50
C LEU A 24 14.46 -1.85 -6.85
N ALA A 25 13.89 -0.99 -6.01
CA ALA A 25 13.88 0.44 -6.27
C ALA A 25 15.29 1.02 -6.34
N SER A 26 16.16 0.56 -5.45
CA SER A 26 17.55 0.98 -5.44
C SER A 26 18.29 0.55 -6.73
N ARG A 27 18.09 -0.71 -7.15
CA ARG A 27 18.77 -1.24 -8.35
C ARG A 27 18.23 -0.63 -9.64
N LEU A 28 16.94 -0.38 -9.71
CA LEU A 28 16.28 0.11 -10.92
C LEU A 28 16.20 1.64 -10.98
N HIS A 29 16.63 2.33 -9.93
CA HIS A 29 16.42 3.77 -9.76
C HIS A 29 14.94 4.12 -9.92
N ALA A 30 14.09 3.31 -9.31
CA ALA A 30 12.64 3.47 -9.41
C ALA A 30 12.12 4.52 -8.43
N GLU A 31 11.01 5.14 -8.81
CA GLU A 31 10.20 5.96 -7.92
C GLU A 31 9.21 5.06 -7.20
N VAL A 32 9.05 5.26 -5.90
CA VAL A 32 8.12 4.46 -5.09
C VAL A 32 7.00 5.36 -4.56
N TYR A 33 5.77 4.89 -4.70
CA TYR A 33 4.59 5.49 -4.06
C TYR A 33 4.10 4.55 -2.97
N LEU A 34 4.27 4.98 -1.72
CA LEU A 34 3.71 4.29 -0.57
C LEU A 34 2.28 4.79 -0.37
N ILE A 35 1.31 3.91 -0.38
CA ILE A 35 -0.08 4.32 -0.22
C ILE A 35 -0.76 3.53 0.90
N GLN A 36 -1.71 4.19 1.55
CA GLN A 36 -2.61 3.52 2.49
C GLN A 36 -4.03 3.92 2.12
N VAL A 37 -4.91 2.95 1.96
CA VAL A 37 -6.31 3.18 1.63
C VAL A 37 -7.12 3.06 2.91
N LEU A 38 -7.86 4.14 3.23
CA LEU A 38 -8.77 4.15 4.36
C LEU A 38 -10.19 3.90 3.85
N ASP A 39 -10.80 2.83 4.33
CA ASP A 39 -12.18 2.53 4.03
C ASP A 39 -13.01 3.08 5.19
N THR A 40 -13.62 4.23 4.98
CA THR A 40 -14.40 4.91 6.01
C THR A 40 -15.78 4.30 6.21
N GLY A 41 -16.19 3.38 5.32
CA GLY A 41 -17.54 2.84 5.34
C GLY A 41 -18.63 3.87 5.02
N LEU A 42 -18.24 5.10 4.68
CA LEU A 42 -19.19 6.17 4.37
C LEU A 42 -19.41 6.25 2.86
N SER A 43 -20.67 6.35 2.46
CA SER A 43 -20.98 6.66 1.07
C SER A 43 -20.65 8.13 0.80
N THR A 44 -20.38 8.45 -0.46
CA THR A 44 -20.05 9.82 -0.88
C THR A 44 -21.11 10.85 -0.53
N ALA A 45 -22.35 10.41 -0.26
CA ALA A 45 -23.45 11.28 0.12
C ALA A 45 -23.38 11.78 1.57
N ASP A 46 -22.60 11.11 2.42
CA ASP A 46 -22.54 11.38 3.87
C ASP A 46 -21.30 12.15 4.29
N VAL A 47 -20.61 12.79 3.36
CA VAL A 47 -19.27 13.37 3.55
C VAL A 47 -19.29 14.76 4.20
N PHE A 48 -20.39 15.19 4.82
CA PHE A 48 -20.40 16.52 5.42
C PHE A 48 -19.82 16.59 6.83
N ILE A 49 -19.65 15.46 7.50
CA ILE A 49 -19.03 15.39 8.82
C ILE A 49 -18.10 14.20 8.87
N VAL A 50 -16.77 14.45 8.81
CA VAL A 50 -15.78 13.40 9.00
C VAL A 50 -15.75 13.05 10.48
N PRO A 51 -16.05 11.80 10.89
CA PRO A 51 -15.96 11.41 12.29
C PRO A 51 -14.55 11.64 12.85
N ARG A 52 -14.48 11.95 14.13
CA ARG A 52 -13.18 12.20 14.80
C ARG A 52 -12.23 11.02 14.67
N SER A 53 -12.77 9.79 14.70
CA SER A 53 -11.99 8.57 14.49
C SER A 53 -11.39 8.50 13.09
N ALA A 54 -12.08 8.98 12.06
CA ALA A 54 -11.57 9.00 10.70
C ALA A 54 -10.45 10.04 10.55
N GLN A 55 -10.54 11.16 11.27
CA GLN A 55 -9.46 12.17 11.28
C GLN A 55 -8.20 11.61 11.95
N ASP A 56 -8.36 10.86 13.03
CA ASP A 56 -7.25 10.19 13.71
C ASP A 56 -6.63 9.13 12.82
N ASP A 57 -7.43 8.35 12.10
CA ASP A 57 -6.93 7.35 11.16
C ASP A 57 -6.14 7.99 10.03
N GLN A 58 -6.62 9.12 9.52
CA GLN A 58 -5.89 9.87 8.49
C GLN A 58 -4.54 10.36 9.01
N ARG A 59 -4.53 10.97 10.20
CA ARG A 59 -3.29 11.47 10.80
C ARG A 59 -2.30 10.34 11.03
N ASN A 60 -2.76 9.21 11.56
CA ASN A 60 -1.92 8.06 11.81
C ASN A 60 -1.34 7.50 10.50
N ALA A 61 -2.14 7.44 9.45
CA ALA A 61 -1.68 6.99 8.14
C ALA A 61 -0.63 7.94 7.55
N GLU A 62 -0.87 9.25 7.65
CA GLU A 62 0.09 10.25 7.16
C GLU A 62 1.42 10.17 7.90
N GLU A 63 1.39 10.04 9.23
CA GLU A 63 2.61 9.91 10.04
C GLU A 63 3.35 8.62 9.70
N TYR A 64 2.62 7.53 9.53
CA TYR A 64 3.20 6.23 9.18
C TYR A 64 3.90 6.28 7.82
N LEU A 65 3.18 6.73 6.79
CA LEU A 65 3.72 6.77 5.43
C LEU A 65 4.86 7.78 5.28
N SER A 66 4.71 8.96 5.86
CA SER A 66 5.76 9.98 5.79
C SER A 66 7.04 9.54 6.50
N GLY A 67 6.91 8.81 7.61
CA GLY A 67 8.06 8.24 8.31
C GLY A 67 8.82 7.23 7.46
N LEU A 68 8.09 6.32 6.82
CA LEU A 68 8.70 5.36 5.90
C LEU A 68 9.35 6.04 4.70
N ALA A 69 8.65 7.00 4.11
CA ALA A 69 9.16 7.73 2.95
C ALA A 69 10.45 8.48 3.30
N SER A 70 10.49 9.13 4.46
CA SER A 70 11.68 9.84 4.91
C SER A 70 12.85 8.90 5.09
N ALA A 71 12.63 7.72 5.66
CA ALA A 71 13.68 6.73 5.85
C ALA A 71 14.27 6.26 4.51
N TRP A 72 13.41 6.06 3.51
CA TRP A 72 13.86 5.63 2.19
C TRP A 72 14.51 6.75 1.38
N GLN A 73 14.00 7.98 1.51
CA GLN A 73 14.64 9.16 0.91
C GLN A 73 16.05 9.34 1.43
N ALA A 74 16.28 9.06 2.72
CA ALA A 74 17.63 9.10 3.31
C ALA A 74 18.58 8.06 2.71
N LYS A 75 18.03 7.04 2.05
CA LYS A 75 18.80 6.00 1.33
C LYS A 75 18.85 6.27 -0.17
N ASP A 76 18.54 7.47 -0.61
CA ASP A 76 18.51 7.88 -2.02
C ASP A 76 17.48 7.11 -2.87
N ILE A 77 16.40 6.65 -2.26
CA ILE A 77 15.27 6.07 -2.97
C ILE A 77 14.20 7.14 -3.10
N ASP A 78 13.85 7.49 -4.35
CA ASP A 78 12.80 8.47 -4.62
C ASP A 78 11.46 7.92 -4.15
N THR A 79 10.96 8.45 -3.04
CA THR A 79 9.78 7.90 -2.36
C THR A 79 8.77 9.00 -2.09
N ASN A 80 7.55 8.77 -2.56
CA ASN A 80 6.39 9.61 -2.29
C ASN A 80 5.37 8.80 -1.53
N TRP A 81 4.36 9.46 -0.97
CA TRP A 81 3.31 8.77 -0.25
C TRP A 81 1.98 9.49 -0.41
N GLU A 82 0.91 8.73 -0.24
CA GLU A 82 -0.45 9.26 -0.37
C GLU A 82 -1.42 8.43 0.46
N VAL A 83 -2.36 9.11 1.13
CA VAL A 83 -3.48 8.45 1.81
C VAL A 83 -4.69 8.55 0.88
N LEU A 84 -5.30 7.40 0.59
CA LEU A 84 -6.45 7.31 -0.30
C LEU A 84 -7.68 6.87 0.50
N TYR A 85 -8.85 7.18 -0.06
CA TYR A 85 -10.14 6.81 0.54
C TYR A 85 -10.95 6.01 -0.44
N GLY A 86 -11.63 4.99 0.05
CA GLY A 86 -12.53 4.18 -0.74
C GLY A 86 -12.31 2.69 -0.59
N ALA A 87 -12.80 1.93 -1.56
CA ALA A 87 -12.60 0.49 -1.60
C ALA A 87 -11.11 0.19 -1.86
N PRO A 88 -10.46 -0.63 -1.03
CA PRO A 88 -9.01 -0.80 -1.11
C PRO A 88 -8.49 -1.21 -2.48
N ALA A 89 -8.98 -2.31 -3.03
CA ALA A 89 -8.46 -2.81 -4.30
C ALA A 89 -8.67 -1.83 -5.46
N ALA A 90 -9.88 -1.26 -5.57
CA ALA A 90 -10.19 -0.29 -6.62
C ALA A 90 -9.31 0.96 -6.50
N SER A 91 -9.08 1.43 -5.28
CA SER A 91 -8.25 2.61 -5.04
C SER A 91 -6.78 2.35 -5.40
N ILE A 92 -6.27 1.16 -5.10
CA ILE A 92 -4.91 0.75 -5.47
C ILE A 92 -4.75 0.71 -7.00
N VAL A 93 -5.68 0.06 -7.68
CA VAL A 93 -5.66 -0.07 -9.15
C VAL A 93 -5.74 1.32 -9.80
N ASN A 94 -6.63 2.18 -9.30
CA ASN A 94 -6.75 3.53 -9.82
C ASN A 94 -5.49 4.37 -9.58
N CYS A 95 -4.88 4.26 -8.41
CA CYS A 95 -3.63 4.94 -8.10
C CYS A 95 -2.51 4.50 -9.06
N ALA A 96 -2.39 3.22 -9.29
CA ALA A 96 -1.41 2.68 -10.24
C ALA A 96 -1.63 3.23 -11.65
N ARG A 97 -2.88 3.33 -12.07
CA ARG A 97 -3.23 3.87 -13.39
C ARG A 97 -2.89 5.37 -13.50
N VAL A 98 -3.25 6.14 -12.47
CA VAL A 98 -3.03 7.60 -12.47
C VAL A 98 -1.53 7.93 -12.50
N HIS A 99 -0.73 7.19 -11.75
CA HIS A 99 0.71 7.40 -11.70
C HIS A 99 1.47 6.65 -12.79
N LYS A 100 0.77 5.97 -13.68
CA LYS A 100 1.38 5.17 -14.77
C LYS A 100 2.41 4.20 -14.21
N ALA A 101 2.05 3.53 -13.13
CA ALA A 101 2.95 2.61 -12.45
C ALA A 101 3.33 1.44 -13.34
N PHE A 102 4.59 1.04 -13.25
CA PHE A 102 5.08 -0.15 -13.91
C PHE A 102 4.63 -1.41 -13.18
N MET A 103 4.53 -1.33 -11.85
CA MET A 103 4.26 -2.50 -11.01
C MET A 103 3.57 -2.08 -9.72
N VAL A 104 2.75 -2.99 -9.19
CA VAL A 104 2.25 -2.91 -7.81
C VAL A 104 2.97 -3.99 -7.01
N ALA A 105 3.49 -3.64 -5.84
CA ALA A 105 4.12 -4.59 -4.93
C ALA A 105 3.31 -4.67 -3.65
N MET A 106 2.91 -5.85 -3.24
CA MET A 106 2.06 -6.07 -2.07
C MET A 106 2.50 -7.30 -1.30
N SER A 107 2.17 -7.32 -0.01
CA SER A 107 2.14 -8.55 0.76
C SER A 107 0.80 -9.25 0.56
N THR A 108 0.81 -10.57 0.61
CA THR A 108 -0.41 -11.36 0.42
C THR A 108 -1.38 -11.25 1.60
N HIS A 109 -0.89 -10.85 2.78
CA HIS A 109 -1.68 -10.69 3.99
C HIS A 109 -1.43 -9.31 4.60
N GLY A 110 -2.52 -8.65 5.02
CA GLY A 110 -2.46 -7.43 5.80
C GLY A 110 -3.02 -7.68 7.19
N ARG A 111 -3.78 -6.71 7.70
CA ARG A 111 -4.37 -6.77 9.05
C ARG A 111 -5.22 -8.00 9.32
N SER A 112 -5.87 -8.54 8.31
CA SER A 112 -6.77 -9.68 8.50
C SER A 112 -6.04 -10.97 8.85
N GLY A 113 -4.76 -11.10 8.52
CA GLY A 113 -3.87 -12.17 8.97
C GLY A 113 -4.44 -13.59 8.91
N VAL A 114 -5.42 -13.85 8.00
CA VAL A 114 -6.07 -15.17 7.96
C VAL A 114 -5.12 -16.15 7.31
N SER A 115 -4.58 -17.03 8.12
CA SER A 115 -3.54 -17.99 7.76
C SER A 115 -3.98 -19.05 6.74
N ARG A 116 -5.27 -19.11 6.42
CA ARG A 116 -5.81 -20.13 5.52
C ARG A 116 -5.94 -19.70 4.07
N MET A 117 -5.79 -18.43 3.77
CA MET A 117 -5.90 -17.93 2.40
C MET A 117 -4.51 -17.75 1.84
N VAL A 118 -4.28 -18.33 0.66
CA VAL A 118 -3.00 -18.20 -0.05
C VAL A 118 -2.76 -16.73 -0.43
N PHE A 119 -3.86 -15.99 -0.68
CA PHE A 119 -3.81 -14.58 -1.00
C PHE A 119 -4.88 -13.85 -0.20
N GLY A 120 -4.58 -12.65 0.32
CA GLY A 120 -5.59 -11.78 0.91
C GLY A 120 -6.60 -11.34 -0.14
N SER A 121 -7.81 -11.01 0.28
CA SER A 121 -8.88 -10.59 -0.65
C SER A 121 -8.49 -9.37 -1.48
N VAL A 122 -7.82 -8.40 -0.87
CA VAL A 122 -7.39 -7.18 -1.58
C VAL A 122 -6.32 -7.53 -2.62
N ALA A 123 -5.33 -8.33 -2.24
CA ALA A 123 -4.26 -8.75 -3.16
C ALA A 123 -4.82 -9.55 -4.34
N ASP A 124 -5.75 -10.45 -4.07
CA ASP A 124 -6.42 -11.24 -5.12
C ASP A 124 -7.15 -10.33 -6.10
N GLN A 125 -7.91 -9.36 -5.61
CA GLN A 125 -8.66 -8.45 -6.45
C GLN A 125 -7.74 -7.52 -7.25
N VAL A 126 -6.68 -7.01 -6.65
CA VAL A 126 -5.68 -6.19 -7.36
C VAL A 126 -5.04 -7.01 -8.47
N MET A 127 -4.68 -8.26 -8.19
CA MET A 127 -4.07 -9.14 -9.18
C MET A 127 -4.99 -9.38 -10.38
N ARG A 128 -6.30 -9.46 -10.14
CA ARG A 128 -7.28 -9.69 -11.22
C ARG A 128 -7.56 -8.43 -12.04
N GLU A 129 -7.55 -7.26 -11.41
CA GLU A 129 -7.97 -6.02 -12.04
C GLU A 129 -6.84 -5.15 -12.58
N ALA A 130 -5.64 -5.28 -12.02
CA ALA A 130 -4.49 -4.52 -12.48
C ALA A 130 -4.02 -5.06 -13.83
N CYS A 131 -3.82 -4.15 -14.80
CA CYS A 131 -3.31 -4.51 -16.12
C CYS A 131 -1.78 -4.36 -16.20
N ILE A 132 -1.10 -4.41 -15.07
CA ILE A 132 0.35 -4.28 -14.93
C ILE A 132 0.88 -5.39 -14.03
N PRO A 133 2.19 -5.62 -14.01
CA PRO A 133 2.76 -6.61 -13.11
C PRO A 133 2.40 -6.36 -11.66
N VAL A 134 2.08 -7.41 -10.93
CA VAL A 134 1.83 -7.36 -9.50
C VAL A 134 2.80 -8.33 -8.83
N MET A 135 3.65 -7.78 -7.99
CA MET A 135 4.57 -8.58 -7.19
C MET A 135 3.90 -8.89 -5.85
N LEU A 136 3.72 -10.16 -5.56
CA LEU A 136 3.15 -10.60 -4.30
C LEU A 136 4.24 -11.25 -3.45
N VAL A 137 4.38 -10.77 -2.25
CA VAL A 137 5.32 -11.33 -1.28
C VAL A 137 4.53 -11.95 -0.13
N ARG A 138 4.83 -13.20 0.17
CA ARG A 138 4.23 -13.85 1.32
C ARG A 138 5.05 -13.46 2.54
N PRO A 139 4.42 -12.80 3.56
CA PRO A 139 5.14 -12.45 4.78
C PRO A 139 5.66 -13.70 5.48
N LYS A 140 6.84 -13.61 6.04
CA LYS A 140 7.36 -14.69 6.88
C LYS A 140 6.54 -14.75 8.15
N GLU A 141 6.06 -15.95 8.49
CA GLU A 141 5.43 -16.17 9.79
C GLU A 141 6.49 -15.96 10.86
N GLU A 142 6.16 -15.11 11.85
CA GLU A 142 6.99 -15.05 13.05
C GLU A 142 6.81 -16.36 13.80
N THR A 143 7.84 -17.17 13.82
CA THR A 143 7.88 -18.33 14.71
C THR A 143 7.95 -17.85 16.16
N PRO A 144 7.03 -18.33 17.03
CA PRO A 144 7.10 -17.96 18.43
C PRO A 144 8.39 -18.43 19.09
#